data_5d9c90bb9defbe6c536abab8ade356ab
#
_entry.id   5d9c90bb9defbe6c536abab8ade356ab
#
_cell.length_a   1.000
_cell.length_b   1.000
_cell.length_c   1.000
_cell.angle_alpha   90.00
_cell.angle_beta   90.00
_cell.angle_gamma   90.00
#
_symmetry.space_group_name_H-M   'P 1'
#
loop_
_entity.id
_entity.type
_entity.pdbx_description
1 polymer ?
#
loop_
_entity_poly.entity_id
_entity_poly.type
_entity_poly.pdbx_seq_one_letter_code
_entity_poly.pdbx_strand_id
1 'polypeptide(L)'
;MKKILASIIAVVLAVSGLSVISITANAATIFISGNYEYTVNSDDTVNIAGYKGIATDITIPSQILNKNVVKISANSFYNNSTLTSVKIPNTIKVVGSMAFYGCKSLSSVTLPNTLTEIGYSAFSRTTALTTISIPKTVTKAGSNVFEDSGLKTATIENGTAVVADNLFSNAKNLTKVTIPNTVKKIGSMSFYGCKSLSSVTLPNTLTEIGYSAFNGTTALTTITIPKTVTKAGSDVFEDSGLKTATIENGATTVADNLFSNAKNLTKVTIPNTVKKIGSMSFYGCTKLSSVTLPNTLTEIGYSAFNGTTALTTITIPKTVTKAGIDVFNGSALKTATIENGATAVADNLFSNAKNLTKVTIPNTVKKIGSMSFYDCTKLSSVTLPNTLTSIEISAFKNCQAMKSITIPKSVTYFGTTAVGYSDGRVIDGFIIYGYKNTEAQTYATKNKITFKALQEETVPVGDINNDGKIDVSDVTYLQMYLSGNSSYVIKNTKAADANGDGKIDVADVTKIQTIIAS
;
A
#
# COMPACT_ATOMS: atom_id res chain seq x y z
N MET A 1 56.95 23.79 17.09
CA MET A 1 57.66 22.51 17.21
C MET A 1 56.97 21.35 16.48
N LYS A 2 55.68 21.01 16.69
CA LYS A 2 55.04 19.86 16.00
C LYS A 2 54.97 19.97 14.47
N LYS A 3 54.80 21.16 13.87
CA LYS A 3 54.81 21.35 12.40
C LYS A 3 56.23 21.20 11.79
N ILE A 4 57.28 21.56 12.51
CA ILE A 4 58.67 21.40 12.08
C ILE A 4 59.07 19.92 12.14
N LEU A 5 58.60 19.18 13.15
CA LEU A 5 58.85 17.74 13.26
C LEU A 5 58.18 16.93 12.15
N ALA A 6 56.96 17.28 11.74
CA ALA A 6 56.26 16.64 10.61
C ALA A 6 56.96 16.89 9.27
N SER A 7 57.49 18.11 9.04
CA SER A 7 58.24 18.46 7.84
C SER A 7 59.62 17.77 7.79
N ILE A 8 60.28 17.56 8.91
CA ILE A 8 61.57 16.85 9.01
C ILE A 8 61.40 15.35 8.74
N ILE A 9 60.31 14.73 9.23
CA ILE A 9 59.99 13.32 8.98
C ILE A 9 59.68 13.10 7.49
N ALA A 10 58.95 14.02 6.84
CA ALA A 10 58.64 13.93 5.41
C ALA A 10 59.90 14.02 4.52
N VAL A 11 60.89 14.85 4.88
CA VAL A 11 62.16 14.99 4.15
C VAL A 11 63.06 13.77 4.31
N VAL A 12 63.09 13.14 5.49
CA VAL A 12 63.94 11.94 5.75
C VAL A 12 63.38 10.69 5.01
N LEU A 13 62.06 10.58 4.85
CA LEU A 13 61.45 9.46 4.15
C LEU A 13 61.53 9.57 2.61
N ALA A 14 61.67 10.78 2.05
CA ALA A 14 61.82 10.99 0.61
C ALA A 14 63.16 10.48 0.03
N VAL A 15 64.19 10.29 0.88
CA VAL A 15 65.49 9.81 0.48
C VAL A 15 65.59 8.27 0.40
N SER A 16 64.59 7.54 0.97
CA SER A 16 64.63 6.07 1.07
C SER A 16 63.80 5.33 0.02
N GLY A 17 63.26 6.02 -1.01
CA GLY A 17 62.54 5.38 -2.13
C GLY A 17 61.26 4.65 -1.76
N LEU A 18 60.74 4.84 -0.53
CA LEU A 18 59.42 4.33 -0.12
C LEU A 18 58.34 5.34 -0.49
N SER A 19 57.30 4.90 -1.23
CA SER A 19 56.13 5.70 -1.52
C SER A 19 55.42 6.09 -0.22
N VAL A 20 55.56 7.36 0.17
CA VAL A 20 54.84 7.93 1.31
C VAL A 20 53.39 8.10 0.87
N ILE A 21 52.51 7.21 1.32
CA ILE A 21 51.08 7.51 1.38
C ILE A 21 50.94 8.64 2.41
N SER A 22 50.83 9.89 1.95
CA SER A 22 50.54 11.02 2.82
C SER A 22 49.14 10.86 3.40
N ILE A 23 49.04 10.28 4.58
CA ILE A 23 47.86 10.43 5.42
C ILE A 23 47.90 11.86 5.95
N THR A 24 47.34 12.80 5.19
CA THR A 24 47.04 14.14 5.72
C THR A 24 45.81 14.02 6.63
N ALA A 25 46.02 13.55 7.83
CA ALA A 25 45.12 13.87 8.92
C ALA A 25 45.33 15.37 9.22
N ASN A 26 44.54 16.23 8.56
CA ASN A 26 44.46 17.65 8.92
C ASN A 26 43.72 17.75 10.26
N ALA A 27 44.37 17.46 11.36
CA ALA A 27 43.87 17.78 12.68
C ALA A 27 43.77 19.31 12.76
N ALA A 28 42.57 19.86 12.69
CA ALA A 28 42.34 21.28 12.83
C ALA A 28 42.98 21.75 14.13
N THR A 29 43.72 22.86 14.09
CA THR A 29 44.37 23.43 15.29
C THR A 29 43.27 23.87 16.26
N ILE A 30 43.32 23.35 17.49
CA ILE A 30 42.39 23.72 18.57
C ILE A 30 42.95 24.89 19.32
N PHE A 31 42.16 25.93 19.50
CA PHE A 31 42.44 27.11 20.30
C PHE A 31 41.54 27.14 21.55
N ILE A 32 41.88 27.91 22.56
CA ILE A 32 41.10 28.06 23.80
C ILE A 32 40.76 29.54 24.01
N SER A 33 39.47 29.81 24.33
CA SER A 33 39.01 31.11 24.78
C SER A 33 38.03 30.93 25.94
N GLY A 34 38.39 31.36 27.13
CA GLY A 34 37.65 31.06 28.35
C GLY A 34 37.44 29.55 28.53
N ASN A 35 36.20 29.12 28.68
CA ASN A 35 35.86 27.72 28.85
C ASN A 35 35.66 26.95 27.53
N TYR A 36 35.84 27.60 26.37
CA TYR A 36 35.56 27.01 25.05
C TYR A 36 36.85 26.63 24.32
N GLU A 37 36.90 25.42 23.83
CA GLU A 37 37.80 24.97 22.78
C GLU A 37 37.17 25.27 21.43
N TYR A 38 37.92 25.82 20.46
CA TYR A 38 37.40 26.17 19.15
C TYR A 38 38.40 25.95 18.02
N THR A 39 37.90 25.85 16.80
CA THR A 39 38.73 25.82 15.59
C THR A 39 38.35 27.01 14.70
N VAL A 40 39.32 27.48 13.90
CA VAL A 40 39.09 28.57 12.92
C VAL A 40 38.92 27.98 11.53
N ASN A 41 37.89 28.40 10.84
CA ASN A 41 37.60 28.03 9.46
C ASN A 41 38.38 28.92 8.47
N SER A 42 38.47 28.51 7.21
CA SER A 42 39.12 29.27 6.14
C SER A 42 38.45 30.61 5.83
N ASP A 43 37.16 30.76 6.16
CA ASP A 43 36.36 31.97 6.01
C ASP A 43 36.38 32.87 7.24
N ASP A 44 37.33 32.65 8.13
CA ASP A 44 37.53 33.39 9.40
C ASP A 44 36.39 33.22 10.43
N THR A 45 35.42 32.31 10.19
CA THR A 45 34.47 31.89 11.22
C THR A 45 35.07 30.85 12.16
N VAL A 46 34.38 30.55 13.28
CA VAL A 46 34.85 29.56 14.25
C VAL A 46 33.79 28.51 14.55
N ASN A 47 34.27 27.31 14.93
CA ASN A 47 33.43 26.22 15.41
C ASN A 47 33.81 25.91 16.88
N ILE A 48 32.81 25.72 17.74
CA ILE A 48 33.05 25.17 19.09
C ILE A 48 33.53 23.73 18.94
N ALA A 49 34.69 23.42 19.49
CA ALA A 49 35.28 22.08 19.47
C ALA A 49 35.17 21.35 20.82
N GLY A 50 35.01 22.10 21.92
CA GLY A 50 34.84 21.54 23.25
C GLY A 50 34.43 22.59 24.28
N TYR A 51 34.00 22.10 25.45
CA TYR A 51 33.68 22.91 26.62
C TYR A 51 34.29 22.31 27.88
N LYS A 52 35.06 23.10 28.62
CA LYS A 52 35.78 22.72 29.85
C LYS A 52 35.20 23.37 31.11
N GLY A 53 34.18 24.21 30.98
CA GLY A 53 33.52 24.86 32.10
C GLY A 53 32.66 23.90 32.93
N ILE A 54 32.34 24.35 34.15
CA ILE A 54 31.51 23.63 35.13
C ILE A 54 30.12 24.27 35.28
N ALA A 55 29.84 25.35 34.55
CA ALA A 55 28.52 26.02 34.63
C ALA A 55 27.39 25.09 34.19
N THR A 56 26.26 25.16 34.90
CA THR A 56 25.05 24.38 34.64
C THR A 56 24.20 24.98 33.55
N ASP A 57 24.19 26.31 33.46
CA ASP A 57 23.42 27.09 32.48
C ASP A 57 24.37 27.91 31.63
N ILE A 58 24.35 27.70 30.33
CA ILE A 58 25.22 28.42 29.40
C ILE A 58 24.45 29.01 28.22
N THR A 59 24.92 30.18 27.82
CA THR A 59 24.64 30.71 26.47
C THR A 59 25.94 30.57 25.68
N ILE A 60 25.90 29.78 24.60
CA ILE A 60 27.04 29.66 23.69
C ILE A 60 27.31 31.04 23.08
N PRO A 61 28.55 31.53 23.06
CA PRO A 61 28.87 32.86 22.53
C PRO A 61 28.59 32.89 21.02
N SER A 62 28.01 33.99 20.53
CA SER A 62 27.81 34.22 19.09
C SER A 62 29.14 34.54 18.37
N GLN A 63 30.14 35.02 19.12
CA GLN A 63 31.48 35.36 18.63
C GLN A 63 32.55 34.93 19.63
N ILE A 64 33.72 34.56 19.12
CA ILE A 64 34.96 34.35 19.86
C ILE A 64 36.02 35.17 19.13
N LEU A 65 36.67 36.10 19.86
CA LEU A 65 37.68 37.00 19.31
C LEU A 65 37.19 37.74 18.04
N ASN A 66 36.00 38.29 18.09
CA ASN A 66 35.29 38.97 16.99
C ASN A 66 34.99 38.10 15.76
N LYS A 67 35.15 36.78 15.84
CA LYS A 67 34.81 35.83 14.78
C LYS A 67 33.49 35.13 15.08
N ASN A 68 32.60 35.05 14.10
CA ASN A 68 31.28 34.42 14.28
C ASN A 68 31.42 32.92 14.57
N VAL A 69 30.71 32.45 15.61
CA VAL A 69 30.59 31.02 15.93
C VAL A 69 29.46 30.45 15.06
N VAL A 70 29.78 29.56 14.12
CA VAL A 70 28.82 29.06 13.11
C VAL A 70 28.44 27.60 13.30
N LYS A 71 29.17 26.85 14.14
CA LYS A 71 28.95 25.42 14.32
C LYS A 71 29.34 24.98 15.74
N ILE A 72 28.58 24.01 16.27
CA ILE A 72 29.00 23.17 17.38
C ILE A 72 29.56 21.89 16.76
N SER A 73 30.82 21.59 16.93
CA SER A 73 31.48 20.43 16.33
C SER A 73 31.05 19.13 17.00
N ALA A 74 31.44 18.00 16.42
CA ALA A 74 31.17 16.70 17.00
C ALA A 74 31.80 16.58 18.40
N ASN A 75 31.09 15.94 19.34
CA ASN A 75 31.52 15.65 20.71
C ASN A 75 31.81 16.88 21.59
N SER A 76 31.47 18.12 21.21
CA SER A 76 31.86 19.34 21.92
C SER A 76 31.45 19.38 23.40
N PHE A 77 30.30 18.78 23.74
CA PHE A 77 29.77 18.66 25.11
C PHE A 77 29.54 17.20 25.49
N TYR A 78 30.22 16.25 24.85
CA TYR A 78 30.04 14.81 25.05
C TYR A 78 30.14 14.41 26.53
N ASN A 79 29.13 13.71 27.07
CA ASN A 79 29.00 13.27 28.45
C ASN A 79 29.15 14.40 29.51
N ASN A 80 28.86 15.64 29.15
CA ASN A 80 28.84 16.71 30.16
C ASN A 80 27.64 16.48 31.12
N SER A 81 27.94 16.05 32.33
CA SER A 81 26.96 15.70 33.36
C SER A 81 26.45 16.87 34.19
N THR A 82 27.11 18.03 34.10
CA THR A 82 26.76 19.23 34.89
C THR A 82 25.75 20.13 34.16
N LEU A 83 25.76 20.14 32.83
CA LEU A 83 24.98 21.05 32.01
C LEU A 83 23.49 20.75 32.11
N THR A 84 22.69 21.73 32.58
CA THR A 84 21.23 21.64 32.72
C THR A 84 20.47 22.43 31.65
N SER A 85 21.07 23.53 31.16
CA SER A 85 20.44 24.40 30.16
C SER A 85 21.46 24.95 29.16
N VAL A 86 21.09 24.97 27.88
CA VAL A 86 21.90 25.53 26.79
C VAL A 86 21.06 26.40 25.89
N LYS A 87 21.49 27.68 25.74
CA LYS A 87 20.98 28.56 24.71
C LYS A 87 21.99 28.63 23.57
N ILE A 88 21.55 28.23 22.36
CA ILE A 88 22.37 28.25 21.14
C ILE A 88 22.05 29.54 20.35
N PRO A 89 23.08 30.37 20.00
CA PRO A 89 22.85 31.66 19.35
C PRO A 89 22.47 31.52 17.88
N ASN A 90 21.86 32.58 17.33
CA ASN A 90 21.42 32.66 15.94
C ASN A 90 22.53 32.69 14.88
N THR A 91 23.81 32.59 15.27
CA THR A 91 24.93 32.45 14.33
C THR A 91 25.17 31.00 13.96
N ILE A 92 24.70 30.04 14.80
CA ILE A 92 24.94 28.62 14.60
C ILE A 92 23.95 28.04 13.56
N LYS A 93 24.50 27.32 12.58
CA LYS A 93 23.79 26.60 11.53
C LYS A 93 23.81 25.09 11.69
N VAL A 94 24.79 24.55 12.41
CA VAL A 94 25.01 23.10 12.55
C VAL A 94 25.30 22.73 13.99
N VAL A 95 24.55 21.74 14.51
CA VAL A 95 24.91 21.00 15.73
C VAL A 95 25.50 19.67 15.28
N GLY A 96 26.78 19.43 15.59
CA GLY A 96 27.55 18.26 15.13
C GLY A 96 27.11 16.95 15.75
N SER A 97 27.64 15.86 15.23
CA SER A 97 27.36 14.51 15.73
C SER A 97 27.80 14.36 17.19
N MET A 98 26.94 13.74 18.01
CA MET A 98 27.18 13.50 19.44
C MET A 98 27.51 14.78 20.23
N ALA A 99 27.17 15.97 19.74
CA ALA A 99 27.56 17.23 20.38
C ALA A 99 27.11 17.32 21.84
N PHE A 100 25.93 16.86 22.18
CA PHE A 100 25.38 16.79 23.54
C PHE A 100 25.05 15.35 23.97
N TYR A 101 25.66 14.33 23.34
CA TYR A 101 25.47 12.94 23.71
C TYR A 101 25.75 12.70 25.17
N GLY A 102 24.84 12.06 25.89
CA GLY A 102 25.01 11.69 27.29
C GLY A 102 25.04 12.86 28.27
N CYS A 103 24.61 14.07 27.87
CA CYS A 103 24.37 15.19 28.79
C CYS A 103 23.12 14.89 29.62
N LYS A 104 23.23 14.01 30.61
CA LYS A 104 22.11 13.44 31.37
C LYS A 104 21.29 14.47 32.15
N SER A 105 21.91 15.55 32.61
CA SER A 105 21.25 16.63 33.35
C SER A 105 20.62 17.69 32.45
N LEU A 106 20.86 17.67 31.13
CA LEU A 106 20.39 18.67 30.20
C LEU A 106 18.86 18.55 30.01
N SER A 107 18.16 19.50 30.65
CA SER A 107 16.67 19.54 30.66
C SER A 107 16.09 20.58 29.70
N SER A 108 16.91 21.58 29.30
CA SER A 108 16.47 22.67 28.43
C SER A 108 17.47 22.97 27.33
N VAL A 109 17.01 23.03 26.10
CA VAL A 109 17.81 23.44 24.93
C VAL A 109 16.97 24.40 24.09
N THR A 110 17.51 25.60 23.80
CA THR A 110 16.92 26.52 22.84
C THR A 110 17.69 26.44 21.53
N LEU A 111 17.06 25.90 20.49
CA LEU A 111 17.61 25.81 19.14
C LEU A 111 17.35 27.11 18.37
N PRO A 112 18.32 27.65 17.61
CA PRO A 112 18.16 28.90 16.89
C PRO A 112 17.42 28.73 15.56
N ASN A 113 16.72 29.79 15.12
CA ASN A 113 16.01 29.86 13.83
C ASN A 113 16.94 29.87 12.60
N THR A 114 18.23 29.77 12.78
CA THR A 114 19.24 29.63 11.72
C THR A 114 19.76 28.22 11.58
N LEU A 115 19.38 27.32 12.51
CA LEU A 115 19.84 25.94 12.52
C LEU A 115 19.28 25.17 11.32
N THR A 116 20.16 24.57 10.54
CA THR A 116 19.79 23.79 9.34
C THR A 116 20.06 22.29 9.48
N GLU A 117 21.00 21.92 10.39
CA GLU A 117 21.43 20.53 10.53
C GLU A 117 21.66 20.15 12.00
N ILE A 118 21.19 18.95 12.36
CA ILE A 118 21.44 18.29 13.64
C ILE A 118 22.12 16.96 13.35
N GLY A 119 23.34 16.77 13.83
CA GLY A 119 24.16 15.59 13.54
C GLY A 119 23.67 14.29 14.21
N TYR A 120 24.30 13.17 13.82
CA TYR A 120 24.07 11.84 14.39
C TYR A 120 24.16 11.85 15.92
N SER A 121 23.16 11.27 16.61
CA SER A 121 23.10 11.13 18.06
C SER A 121 23.35 12.43 18.86
N ALA A 122 23.07 13.61 18.27
CA ALA A 122 23.47 14.89 18.87
C ALA A 122 22.88 15.13 20.26
N PHE A 123 21.70 14.66 20.57
CA PHE A 123 21.03 14.73 21.87
C PHE A 123 20.66 13.33 22.41
N SER A 124 21.34 12.28 21.93
CA SER A 124 21.12 10.93 22.45
C SER A 124 21.52 10.86 23.93
N ARG A 125 20.75 10.08 24.71
CA ARG A 125 20.94 9.89 26.16
C ARG A 125 20.87 11.16 27.03
N THR A 126 20.19 12.21 26.54
CA THR A 126 19.82 13.39 27.33
C THR A 126 18.57 13.08 28.16
N THR A 127 18.72 12.33 29.25
CA THR A 127 17.60 11.73 29.98
C THR A 127 16.69 12.75 30.70
N ALA A 128 17.18 13.94 30.99
CA ALA A 128 16.40 15.03 31.58
C ALA A 128 15.65 15.88 30.53
N LEU A 129 16.01 15.80 29.24
CA LEU A 129 15.37 16.58 28.18
C LEU A 129 14.02 15.96 27.81
N THR A 130 12.92 16.59 28.27
CA THR A 130 11.57 16.07 28.07
C THR A 130 10.80 16.76 26.95
N THR A 131 11.22 17.94 26.53
CA THR A 131 10.55 18.75 25.51
C THR A 131 11.56 19.38 24.56
N ILE A 132 11.21 19.53 23.28
CA ILE A 132 12.02 20.24 22.30
C ILE A 132 11.14 20.95 21.27
N SER A 133 11.54 22.16 20.84
CA SER A 133 11.02 22.83 19.64
C SER A 133 12.04 22.71 18.52
N ILE A 134 11.63 22.22 17.37
CA ILE A 134 12.46 22.07 16.17
C ILE A 134 12.19 23.24 15.24
N PRO A 135 13.17 24.10 14.98
CA PRO A 135 13.03 25.24 14.09
C PRO A 135 12.67 24.84 12.66
N LYS A 136 11.89 25.67 11.98
CA LYS A 136 11.46 25.44 10.58
C LYS A 136 12.62 25.32 9.58
N THR A 137 13.78 25.80 9.93
CA THR A 137 15.00 25.77 9.12
C THR A 137 15.73 24.45 9.15
N VAL A 138 15.46 23.55 10.12
CA VAL A 138 16.08 22.22 10.22
C VAL A 138 15.57 21.33 9.09
N THR A 139 16.43 21.10 8.10
CA THR A 139 16.15 20.27 6.93
C THR A 139 16.96 18.98 6.88
N LYS A 140 17.99 18.88 7.73
CA LYS A 140 18.86 17.71 7.83
C LYS A 140 18.99 17.24 9.27
N ALA A 141 18.81 15.93 9.47
CA ALA A 141 19.06 15.29 10.75
C ALA A 141 19.83 13.97 10.53
N GLY A 142 20.81 13.73 11.39
CA GLY A 142 21.43 12.41 11.48
C GLY A 142 20.48 11.39 12.11
N SER A 143 20.85 10.10 12.07
CA SER A 143 20.09 9.06 12.78
C SER A 143 20.22 9.24 14.30
N ASN A 144 19.21 8.79 15.05
CA ASN A 144 19.26 8.65 16.50
C ASN A 144 19.48 9.96 17.28
N VAL A 145 19.07 11.11 16.71
CA VAL A 145 19.29 12.42 17.34
C VAL A 145 18.84 12.43 18.81
N PHE A 146 17.67 11.86 19.12
CA PHE A 146 17.08 11.80 20.46
C PHE A 146 16.98 10.36 21.01
N GLU A 147 17.82 9.44 20.51
CA GLU A 147 17.82 8.05 20.99
C GLU A 147 18.09 7.99 22.50
N ASP A 148 17.30 7.17 23.20
CA ASP A 148 17.39 6.99 24.67
C ASP A 148 17.34 8.30 25.49
N SER A 149 16.86 9.40 24.89
CA SER A 149 16.58 10.65 25.61
C SER A 149 15.31 10.54 26.46
N GLY A 150 15.11 11.50 27.36
CA GLY A 150 13.85 11.65 28.12
C GLY A 150 12.72 12.29 27.32
N LEU A 151 12.90 12.55 26.02
CA LEU A 151 11.99 13.34 25.18
C LEU A 151 10.59 12.71 25.13
N LYS A 152 9.61 13.44 25.70
CA LYS A 152 8.18 13.04 25.72
C LYS A 152 7.36 13.79 24.68
N THR A 153 7.68 15.07 24.46
CA THR A 153 6.93 15.91 23.53
C THR A 153 7.87 16.69 22.62
N ALA A 154 7.50 16.79 21.34
CA ALA A 154 8.22 17.59 20.37
C ALA A 154 7.25 18.52 19.62
N THR A 155 7.67 19.75 19.36
CA THR A 155 6.95 20.70 18.51
C THR A 155 7.80 21.00 17.28
N ILE A 156 7.24 20.82 16.10
CA ILE A 156 7.80 21.28 14.83
C ILE A 156 7.23 22.66 14.55
N GLU A 157 8.08 23.65 14.34
CA GLU A 157 7.64 25.02 14.17
C GLU A 157 6.85 25.24 12.88
N ASN A 158 5.90 26.20 12.96
CA ASN A 158 5.13 26.60 11.79
C ASN A 158 6.04 27.19 10.70
N GLY A 159 5.75 26.86 9.44
CA GLY A 159 6.60 27.19 8.29
C GLY A 159 7.53 26.06 7.87
N THR A 160 7.65 24.98 8.66
CA THR A 160 8.35 23.76 8.25
C THR A 160 7.61 23.09 7.09
N ALA A 161 8.30 22.87 5.98
CA ALA A 161 7.74 22.17 4.82
C ALA A 161 8.00 20.64 4.87
N VAL A 162 9.10 20.24 5.48
CA VAL A 162 9.57 18.84 5.53
C VAL A 162 10.02 18.50 6.94
N VAL A 163 9.49 17.42 7.50
CA VAL A 163 10.10 16.77 8.68
C VAL A 163 11.34 16.02 8.18
N ALA A 164 12.51 16.37 8.69
CA ALA A 164 13.77 15.80 8.21
C ALA A 164 13.83 14.26 8.41
N ASP A 165 14.52 13.57 7.50
CA ASP A 165 14.79 12.14 7.65
C ASP A 165 15.44 11.86 9.00
N ASN A 166 15.08 10.77 9.64
CA ASN A 166 15.63 10.29 10.92
C ASN A 166 15.46 11.22 12.14
N LEU A 167 14.79 12.37 12.04
CA LEU A 167 14.81 13.42 13.07
C LEU A 167 14.50 12.90 14.48
N PHE A 168 13.50 12.04 14.64
CA PHE A 168 13.12 11.43 15.92
C PHE A 168 13.37 9.92 15.96
N SER A 169 14.21 9.39 15.05
CA SER A 169 14.47 7.97 15.04
C SER A 169 14.97 7.47 16.40
N ASN A 170 14.37 6.39 16.89
CA ASN A 170 14.64 5.78 18.19
C ASN A 170 14.41 6.71 19.41
N ALA A 171 13.63 7.77 19.29
CA ALA A 171 13.14 8.55 20.43
C ALA A 171 12.04 7.74 21.17
N LYS A 172 12.48 6.71 21.92
CA LYS A 172 11.60 5.66 22.48
C LYS A 172 10.56 6.19 23.45
N ASN A 173 10.84 7.32 24.14
CA ASN A 173 9.97 7.94 25.14
C ASN A 173 9.01 8.99 24.53
N LEU A 174 9.15 9.33 23.24
CA LEU A 174 8.31 10.32 22.57
C LEU A 174 6.86 9.83 22.52
N THR A 175 5.95 10.54 23.19
CA THR A 175 4.52 10.20 23.27
C THR A 175 3.69 11.06 22.34
N LYS A 176 4.12 12.30 22.08
CA LYS A 176 3.37 13.27 21.28
C LYS A 176 4.30 14.13 20.43
N VAL A 177 3.90 14.36 19.18
CA VAL A 177 4.54 15.34 18.29
C VAL A 177 3.47 16.26 17.72
N THR A 178 3.76 17.58 17.69
CA THR A 178 2.93 18.57 17.01
C THR A 178 3.54 18.86 15.65
N ILE A 179 2.80 18.55 14.59
CA ILE A 179 3.21 18.76 13.20
C ILE A 179 2.33 19.87 12.61
N PRO A 180 2.89 20.99 12.16
CA PRO A 180 2.10 22.12 11.67
C PRO A 180 1.49 21.88 10.28
N ASN A 181 0.44 22.61 9.96
CA ASN A 181 -0.26 22.57 8.66
C ASN A 181 0.55 23.15 7.49
N THR A 182 1.86 23.32 7.63
CA THR A 182 2.77 23.70 6.55
C THR A 182 3.57 22.52 6.01
N VAL A 183 3.57 21.39 6.74
CA VAL A 183 4.34 20.21 6.37
C VAL A 183 3.69 19.50 5.20
N LYS A 184 4.47 19.31 4.13
CA LYS A 184 4.09 18.57 2.91
C LYS A 184 4.70 17.18 2.85
N LYS A 185 5.81 16.95 3.56
CA LYS A 185 6.53 15.68 3.58
C LYS A 185 6.98 15.31 4.99
N ILE A 186 6.72 14.05 5.35
CA ILE A 186 7.36 13.38 6.49
C ILE A 186 8.52 12.57 5.93
N GLY A 187 9.74 12.83 6.42
CA GLY A 187 10.97 12.19 5.94
C GLY A 187 11.04 10.69 6.27
N SER A 188 11.97 10.01 5.62
CA SER A 188 12.23 8.60 5.87
C SER A 188 12.71 8.38 7.29
N MET A 189 12.19 7.33 7.95
CA MET A 189 12.57 6.93 9.31
C MET A 189 12.43 8.05 10.36
N SER A 190 11.68 9.13 10.08
CA SER A 190 11.61 10.30 10.97
C SER A 190 11.03 9.99 12.35
N PHE A 191 10.16 8.98 12.47
CA PHE A 191 9.61 8.46 13.74
C PHE A 191 9.89 6.96 13.92
N TYR A 192 10.90 6.43 13.21
CA TYR A 192 11.30 5.03 13.34
C TYR A 192 11.60 4.68 14.79
N GLY A 193 11.04 3.59 15.32
CA GLY A 193 11.29 3.12 16.68
C GLY A 193 10.79 4.04 17.80
N CYS A 194 9.94 5.03 17.53
CA CYS A 194 9.26 5.83 18.54
C CYS A 194 8.20 4.99 19.27
N LYS A 195 8.65 4.08 20.13
CA LYS A 195 7.82 3.02 20.73
C LYS A 195 6.63 3.55 21.54
N SER A 196 6.78 4.71 22.19
CA SER A 196 5.74 5.32 23.04
C SER A 196 4.82 6.30 22.29
N LEU A 197 5.05 6.56 20.99
CA LEU A 197 4.23 7.49 20.21
C LEU A 197 2.84 6.87 20.00
N SER A 198 1.87 7.34 20.80
CA SER A 198 0.52 6.77 20.83
C SER A 198 -0.47 7.50 19.92
N SER A 199 -0.16 8.73 19.56
CA SER A 199 -1.00 9.52 18.65
C SER A 199 -0.16 10.49 17.81
N VAL A 200 -0.55 10.66 16.57
CA VAL A 200 -0.01 11.68 15.67
C VAL A 200 -1.15 12.19 14.78
N THR A 201 -1.25 13.51 14.65
CA THR A 201 -2.16 14.15 13.70
C THR A 201 -1.35 14.54 12.48
N LEU A 202 -1.68 13.95 11.34
CA LEU A 202 -1.07 14.28 10.05
C LEU A 202 -1.77 15.52 9.48
N PRO A 203 -1.02 16.53 8.99
CA PRO A 203 -1.63 17.75 8.47
C PRO A 203 -2.28 17.55 7.09
N ASN A 204 -3.33 18.33 6.81
CA ASN A 204 -4.07 18.28 5.54
C ASN A 204 -3.28 18.79 4.31
N THR A 205 -2.06 19.29 4.52
CA THR A 205 -1.10 19.66 3.48
C THR A 205 -0.14 18.54 3.11
N LEU A 206 -0.14 17.44 3.88
CA LEU A 206 0.79 16.33 3.70
C LEU A 206 0.51 15.59 2.39
N THR A 207 1.54 15.45 1.55
CA THR A 207 1.46 14.75 0.25
C THR A 207 2.32 13.49 0.20
N GLU A 208 3.34 13.40 1.07
CA GLU A 208 4.31 12.31 1.05
C GLU A 208 4.70 11.86 2.45
N ILE A 209 4.76 10.53 2.65
CA ILE A 209 5.28 9.88 3.86
C ILE A 209 6.47 9.01 3.43
N GLY A 210 7.65 9.25 4.01
CA GLY A 210 8.89 8.57 3.65
C GLY A 210 8.93 7.09 4.07
N TYR A 211 9.95 6.39 3.58
CA TYR A 211 10.25 4.99 3.91
C TYR A 211 10.36 4.80 5.44
N SER A 212 9.71 3.75 5.96
CA SER A 212 9.72 3.37 7.39
C SER A 212 9.45 4.52 8.37
N ALA A 213 8.69 5.55 7.95
CA ALA A 213 8.53 6.77 8.74
C ALA A 213 7.93 6.53 10.14
N PHE A 214 7.05 5.56 10.30
CA PHE A 214 6.40 5.16 11.56
C PHE A 214 6.66 3.68 11.91
N ASN A 215 7.69 3.06 11.30
CA ASN A 215 8.07 1.69 11.60
C ASN A 215 8.44 1.56 13.09
N GLY A 216 7.97 0.49 13.74
CA GLY A 216 8.25 0.22 15.15
C GLY A 216 7.54 1.16 16.16
N THR A 217 6.56 1.95 15.74
CA THR A 217 5.72 2.78 16.63
C THR A 217 4.66 1.91 17.33
N THR A 218 5.08 1.11 18.29
CA THR A 218 4.26 0.04 18.89
C THR A 218 3.05 0.54 19.69
N ALA A 219 3.08 1.78 20.18
CA ALA A 219 1.95 2.40 20.87
C ALA A 219 0.92 3.05 19.92
N LEU A 220 1.26 3.29 18.64
CA LEU A 220 0.38 3.93 17.67
C LEU A 220 -0.65 2.90 17.16
N THR A 221 -1.88 2.99 17.66
CA THR A 221 -2.94 2.01 17.33
C THR A 221 -3.92 2.49 16.26
N THR A 222 -3.99 3.79 16.04
CA THR A 222 -4.92 4.40 15.09
C THR A 222 -4.24 5.51 14.29
N ILE A 223 -4.62 5.68 13.03
CA ILE A 223 -4.14 6.77 12.18
C ILE A 223 -5.23 7.23 11.22
N THR A 224 -5.29 8.54 10.97
CA THR A 224 -6.04 9.13 9.86
C THR A 224 -5.05 9.62 8.81
N ILE A 225 -5.20 9.13 7.58
CA ILE A 225 -4.38 9.52 6.43
C ILE A 225 -5.11 10.65 5.69
N PRO A 226 -4.52 11.84 5.58
CA PRO A 226 -5.11 12.95 4.85
C PRO A 226 -5.34 12.61 3.37
N LYS A 227 -6.40 13.17 2.80
CA LYS A 227 -6.77 12.98 1.38
C LYS A 227 -5.68 13.41 0.39
N THR A 228 -4.78 14.26 0.83
CA THR A 228 -3.66 14.80 0.04
C THR A 228 -2.47 13.85 -0.08
N VAL A 229 -2.39 12.80 0.75
CA VAL A 229 -1.30 11.82 0.70
C VAL A 229 -1.44 10.95 -0.54
N THR A 230 -0.54 11.15 -1.50
CA THR A 230 -0.49 10.41 -2.77
C THR A 230 0.77 9.59 -2.94
N LYS A 231 1.78 9.79 -2.06
CA LYS A 231 3.05 9.07 -2.08
C LYS A 231 3.38 8.52 -0.70
N ALA A 232 3.77 7.25 -0.66
CA ALA A 232 4.32 6.62 0.54
C ALA A 232 5.53 5.76 0.17
N GLY A 233 6.54 5.77 1.03
CA GLY A 233 7.63 4.78 0.98
C GLY A 233 7.11 3.40 1.38
N SER A 234 7.95 2.35 1.25
CA SER A 234 7.62 1.05 1.81
C SER A 234 7.72 1.07 3.33
N ASP A 235 7.04 0.11 3.97
CA ASP A 235 7.17 -0.22 5.38
C ASP A 235 6.87 0.94 6.36
N VAL A 236 6.03 1.90 5.91
CA VAL A 236 5.68 3.09 6.71
C VAL A 236 5.22 2.72 8.11
N PHE A 237 4.36 1.71 8.25
CA PHE A 237 3.80 1.25 9.52
C PHE A 237 4.21 -0.19 9.87
N GLU A 238 5.32 -0.68 9.29
CA GLU A 238 5.85 -2.00 9.65
C GLU A 238 6.15 -2.06 11.15
N ASP A 239 5.87 -3.20 11.77
CA ASP A 239 6.07 -3.45 13.21
C ASP A 239 5.45 -2.38 14.15
N SER A 240 4.57 -1.53 13.63
CA SER A 240 3.76 -0.61 14.44
C SER A 240 2.65 -1.35 15.20
N GLY A 241 2.06 -0.69 16.19
CA GLY A 241 0.86 -1.16 16.89
C GLY A 241 -0.44 -0.91 16.11
N LEU A 242 -0.37 -0.42 14.86
CA LEU A 242 -1.52 0.07 14.09
C LEU A 242 -2.57 -1.02 13.87
N LYS A 243 -3.75 -0.83 14.48
CA LYS A 243 -4.90 -1.72 14.37
C LYS A 243 -5.95 -1.20 13.40
N THR A 244 -6.16 0.10 13.38
CA THR A 244 -7.16 0.73 12.52
C THR A 244 -6.60 1.93 11.78
N ALA A 245 -6.95 2.06 10.50
CA ALA A 245 -6.61 3.21 9.70
C ALA A 245 -7.85 3.79 9.02
N THR A 246 -7.92 5.11 8.94
CA THR A 246 -8.97 5.82 8.20
C THR A 246 -8.31 6.63 7.09
N ILE A 247 -8.75 6.46 5.87
CA ILE A 247 -8.40 7.34 4.76
C ILE A 247 -9.47 8.43 4.69
N GLU A 248 -9.04 9.67 4.69
CA GLU A 248 -9.93 10.83 4.74
C GLU A 248 -10.80 10.92 3.48
N ASN A 249 -12.05 11.34 3.68
CA ASN A 249 -12.96 11.56 2.57
C ASN A 249 -12.43 12.63 1.60
N GLY A 250 -12.58 12.37 0.29
CA GLY A 250 -11.98 13.18 -0.78
C GLY A 250 -10.64 12.64 -1.30
N ALA A 251 -10.05 11.62 -0.65
CA ALA A 251 -8.92 10.89 -1.22
C ALA A 251 -9.38 10.15 -2.49
N THR A 252 -8.59 10.24 -3.55
CA THR A 252 -8.86 9.54 -4.83
C THR A 252 -8.03 8.27 -5.01
N THR A 253 -7.01 8.11 -4.19
CA THR A 253 -6.10 6.96 -4.21
C THR A 253 -5.68 6.54 -2.82
N VAL A 254 -5.47 5.25 -2.62
CA VAL A 254 -4.62 4.71 -1.55
C VAL A 254 -3.21 4.63 -2.14
N ALA A 255 -2.24 5.33 -1.55
CA ALA A 255 -0.88 5.39 -2.10
C ALA A 255 -0.22 4.00 -2.16
N ASP A 256 0.68 3.80 -3.12
CA ASP A 256 1.50 2.60 -3.20
C ASP A 256 2.25 2.40 -1.87
N ASN A 257 2.38 1.16 -1.41
CA ASN A 257 3.06 0.74 -0.19
C ASN A 257 2.53 1.32 1.14
N LEU A 258 1.48 2.13 1.17
CA LEU A 258 1.08 2.93 2.35
C LEU A 258 0.96 2.11 3.65
N PHE A 259 0.40 0.91 3.60
CA PHE A 259 0.27 0.01 4.74
C PHE A 259 1.06 -1.29 4.55
N SER A 260 2.06 -1.30 3.65
CA SER A 260 2.87 -2.50 3.45
C SER A 260 3.48 -2.95 4.80
N ASN A 261 3.39 -4.26 5.06
CA ASN A 261 3.85 -4.90 6.29
C ASN A 261 3.28 -4.33 7.61
N ALA A 262 2.15 -3.63 7.56
CA ALA A 262 1.39 -3.26 8.77
C ALA A 262 0.69 -4.49 9.36
N LYS A 263 1.49 -5.40 9.97
CA LYS A 263 1.06 -6.75 10.38
C LYS A 263 -0.07 -6.75 11.41
N ASN A 264 -0.22 -5.66 12.20
CA ASN A 264 -1.25 -5.54 13.21
C ASN A 264 -2.56 -4.89 12.71
N LEU A 265 -2.59 -4.38 11.47
CA LEU A 265 -3.75 -3.73 10.88
C LEU A 265 -4.89 -4.75 10.72
N THR A 266 -6.02 -4.50 11.38
CA THR A 266 -7.21 -5.36 11.34
C THR A 266 -8.34 -4.75 10.52
N LYS A 267 -8.39 -3.41 10.44
CA LYS A 267 -9.45 -2.66 9.75
C LYS A 267 -8.92 -1.41 9.07
N VAL A 268 -9.37 -1.18 7.87
CA VAL A 268 -9.17 0.07 7.14
C VAL A 268 -10.50 0.61 6.65
N THR A 269 -10.71 1.93 6.82
CA THR A 269 -11.86 2.64 6.25
C THR A 269 -11.40 3.37 4.99
N ILE A 270 -11.96 2.98 3.85
CA ILE A 270 -11.66 3.55 2.53
C ILE A 270 -12.91 4.32 2.06
N PRO A 271 -12.82 5.63 1.80
CA PRO A 271 -14.00 6.42 1.43
C PRO A 271 -14.45 6.16 -0.02
N ASN A 272 -15.73 6.47 -0.28
CA ASN A 272 -16.35 6.31 -1.62
C ASN A 272 -15.84 7.34 -2.66
N THR A 273 -14.71 7.98 -2.43
CA THR A 273 -14.03 8.85 -3.40
C THR A 273 -12.81 8.18 -4.03
N VAL A 274 -12.36 7.06 -3.44
CA VAL A 274 -11.16 6.33 -3.92
C VAL A 274 -11.47 5.59 -5.20
N LYS A 275 -10.69 5.85 -6.24
CA LYS A 275 -10.73 5.21 -7.56
C LYS A 275 -9.62 4.18 -7.76
N LYS A 276 -8.52 4.30 -7.01
CA LYS A 276 -7.36 3.43 -7.13
C LYS A 276 -6.85 2.97 -5.76
N ILE A 277 -6.61 1.67 -5.63
CA ILE A 277 -5.79 1.09 -4.57
C ILE A 277 -4.41 0.85 -5.15
N GLY A 278 -3.39 1.47 -4.56
CA GLY A 278 -2.00 1.43 -5.03
C GLY A 278 -1.35 0.05 -4.93
N SER A 279 -0.24 -0.11 -5.62
CA SER A 279 0.57 -1.34 -5.57
C SER A 279 1.09 -1.58 -4.17
N MET A 280 1.03 -2.85 -3.73
CA MET A 280 1.52 -3.28 -2.41
C MET A 280 0.95 -2.50 -1.22
N SER A 281 -0.16 -1.76 -1.39
CA SER A 281 -0.68 -0.87 -0.36
C SER A 281 -1.11 -1.58 0.93
N PHE A 282 -1.51 -2.86 0.85
CA PHE A 282 -1.82 -3.74 1.99
C PHE A 282 -0.99 -5.03 1.97
N TYR A 283 0.17 -5.03 1.28
CA TYR A 283 1.07 -6.17 1.23
C TYR A 283 1.49 -6.58 2.65
N GLY A 284 1.39 -7.87 2.97
CA GLY A 284 1.81 -8.37 4.28
C GLY A 284 0.97 -7.90 5.48
N CYS A 285 -0.22 -7.32 5.27
CA CYS A 285 -1.17 -7.00 6.35
C CYS A 285 -1.82 -8.29 6.88
N THR A 286 -1.05 -9.08 7.62
CA THR A 286 -1.41 -10.46 8.00
C THR A 286 -2.66 -10.56 8.88
N LYS A 287 -3.02 -9.51 9.62
CA LYS A 287 -4.23 -9.48 10.47
C LYS A 287 -5.43 -8.77 9.84
N LEU A 288 -5.31 -8.25 8.61
CA LEU A 288 -6.42 -7.61 7.90
C LEU A 288 -7.46 -8.66 7.50
N SER A 289 -8.54 -8.73 8.27
CA SER A 289 -9.57 -9.78 8.11
C SER A 289 -10.74 -9.34 7.23
N SER A 290 -10.95 -8.04 7.08
CA SER A 290 -12.00 -7.48 6.23
C SER A 290 -11.59 -6.14 5.64
N VAL A 291 -12.02 -5.91 4.41
CA VAL A 291 -11.92 -4.63 3.73
C VAL A 291 -13.16 -4.42 2.86
N THR A 292 -13.76 -3.23 2.97
CA THR A 292 -14.83 -2.81 2.07
C THR A 292 -14.23 -1.96 0.96
N LEU A 293 -14.33 -2.45 -0.26
CA LEU A 293 -13.89 -1.71 -1.45
C LEU A 293 -14.98 -0.73 -1.87
N PRO A 294 -14.65 0.53 -2.17
CA PRO A 294 -15.66 1.53 -2.53
C PRO A 294 -16.22 1.32 -3.95
N ASN A 295 -17.50 1.68 -4.16
CA ASN A 295 -18.18 1.55 -5.45
C ASN A 295 -17.64 2.47 -6.56
N THR A 296 -16.71 3.34 -6.25
CA THR A 296 -15.96 4.20 -7.20
C THR A 296 -14.65 3.58 -7.67
N LEU A 297 -14.24 2.45 -7.06
CA LEU A 297 -12.95 1.81 -7.32
C LEU A 297 -12.89 1.26 -8.75
N THR A 298 -11.88 1.67 -9.52
CA THR A 298 -11.67 1.22 -10.90
C THR A 298 -10.40 0.39 -11.08
N GLU A 299 -9.43 0.55 -10.16
CA GLU A 299 -8.11 -0.08 -10.28
C GLU A 299 -7.61 -0.61 -8.93
N ILE A 300 -7.09 -1.85 -8.94
CA ILE A 300 -6.37 -2.47 -7.82
C ILE A 300 -4.94 -2.77 -8.29
N GLY A 301 -3.95 -2.19 -7.61
CA GLY A 301 -2.54 -2.29 -8.00
C GLY A 301 -1.92 -3.67 -7.81
N TYR A 302 -0.70 -3.84 -8.33
CA TYR A 302 0.14 -5.03 -8.18
C TYR A 302 0.29 -5.42 -6.71
N SER A 303 0.08 -6.71 -6.37
CA SER A 303 0.24 -7.26 -5.02
C SER A 303 -0.48 -6.48 -3.91
N ALA A 304 -1.56 -5.78 -4.21
CA ALA A 304 -2.20 -4.85 -3.27
C ALA A 304 -2.65 -5.53 -1.95
N PHE A 305 -3.10 -6.77 -2.00
CA PHE A 305 -3.54 -7.59 -0.85
C PHE A 305 -2.71 -8.88 -0.71
N ASN A 306 -1.50 -8.91 -1.30
CA ASN A 306 -0.63 -10.06 -1.20
C ASN A 306 -0.24 -10.31 0.27
N GLY A 307 -0.28 -11.58 0.72
CA GLY A 307 0.08 -11.95 2.08
C GLY A 307 -0.93 -11.55 3.16
N THR A 308 -2.16 -11.16 2.82
CA THR A 308 -3.23 -10.88 3.79
C THR A 308 -3.84 -12.20 4.31
N THR A 309 -3.12 -12.84 5.24
CA THR A 309 -3.44 -14.21 5.70
C THR A 309 -4.69 -14.32 6.58
N ALA A 310 -5.29 -13.21 6.98
CA ALA A 310 -6.58 -13.18 7.68
C ALA A 310 -7.78 -12.86 6.75
N LEU A 311 -7.54 -12.36 5.52
CA LEU A 311 -8.60 -11.98 4.58
C LEU A 311 -9.13 -13.22 3.86
N THR A 312 -10.34 -13.67 4.25
CA THR A 312 -10.96 -14.89 3.71
C THR A 312 -12.05 -14.62 2.68
N THR A 313 -12.60 -13.41 2.67
CA THR A 313 -13.70 -13.04 1.78
C THR A 313 -13.48 -11.63 1.21
N ILE A 314 -13.92 -11.40 -0.03
CA ILE A 314 -13.88 -10.09 -0.68
C ILE A 314 -15.08 -9.90 -1.61
N THR A 315 -15.62 -8.68 -1.64
CA THR A 315 -16.54 -8.24 -2.68
C THR A 315 -15.83 -7.25 -3.59
N ILE A 316 -15.82 -7.55 -4.90
CA ILE A 316 -15.20 -6.72 -5.92
C ILE A 316 -16.28 -5.83 -6.52
N PRO A 317 -16.17 -4.50 -6.42
CA PRO A 317 -17.13 -3.57 -7.02
C PRO A 317 -17.23 -3.74 -8.55
N LYS A 318 -18.42 -3.52 -9.08
CA LYS A 318 -18.71 -3.60 -10.53
C LYS A 318 -17.86 -2.65 -11.39
N THR A 319 -17.32 -1.62 -10.78
CA THR A 319 -16.50 -0.58 -11.42
C THR A 319 -15.04 -1.00 -11.62
N VAL A 320 -14.58 -2.08 -10.97
CA VAL A 320 -13.19 -2.56 -11.09
C VAL A 320 -12.97 -3.16 -12.47
N THR A 321 -12.17 -2.47 -13.30
CA THR A 321 -11.84 -2.88 -14.66
C THR A 321 -10.36 -3.18 -14.86
N LYS A 322 -9.52 -2.81 -13.88
CA LYS A 322 -8.06 -3.04 -13.92
C LYS A 322 -7.58 -3.67 -12.62
N ALA A 323 -6.78 -4.72 -12.74
CA ALA A 323 -6.08 -5.32 -11.63
C ALA A 323 -4.62 -5.63 -12.01
N GLY A 324 -3.71 -5.41 -11.07
CA GLY A 324 -2.32 -5.86 -11.19
C GLY A 324 -2.21 -7.37 -11.03
N ILE A 325 -1.02 -7.91 -11.27
CA ILE A 325 -0.71 -9.33 -10.99
C ILE A 325 -0.60 -9.51 -9.47
N ASP A 326 -0.89 -10.72 -8.96
CA ASP A 326 -0.67 -11.12 -7.58
C ASP A 326 -1.48 -10.35 -6.52
N VAL A 327 -2.60 -9.74 -6.90
CA VAL A 327 -3.42 -8.94 -5.98
C VAL A 327 -3.68 -9.69 -4.67
N PHE A 328 -4.07 -10.97 -4.72
CA PHE A 328 -4.40 -11.81 -3.57
C PHE A 328 -3.43 -13.00 -3.39
N ASN A 329 -2.23 -12.93 -3.98
CA ASN A 329 -1.22 -13.98 -3.80
C ASN A 329 -0.88 -14.12 -2.30
N GLY A 330 -0.70 -15.36 -1.82
CA GLY A 330 -0.40 -15.60 -0.41
C GLY A 330 -1.47 -15.21 0.60
N SER A 331 -2.63 -14.70 0.14
CA SER A 331 -3.77 -14.43 1.02
C SER A 331 -4.50 -15.71 1.43
N ALA A 332 -5.35 -15.62 2.48
CA ALA A 332 -6.26 -16.69 2.86
C ALA A 332 -7.61 -16.64 2.12
N LEU A 333 -7.71 -15.89 1.03
CA LEU A 333 -8.96 -15.65 0.30
C LEU A 333 -9.57 -16.98 -0.18
N LYS A 334 -10.73 -17.32 0.38
CA LYS A 334 -11.50 -18.54 0.05
C LYS A 334 -12.68 -18.23 -0.88
N THR A 335 -13.33 -17.11 -0.65
CA THR A 335 -14.54 -16.75 -1.43
C THR A 335 -14.44 -15.32 -1.95
N ALA A 336 -14.84 -15.13 -3.20
CA ALA A 336 -14.93 -13.81 -3.82
C ALA A 336 -16.31 -13.63 -4.46
N THR A 337 -16.86 -12.42 -4.32
CA THR A 337 -18.10 -12.03 -5.00
C THR A 337 -17.83 -10.87 -5.92
N ILE A 338 -18.19 -10.99 -7.18
CA ILE A 338 -18.21 -9.88 -8.13
C ILE A 338 -19.59 -9.26 -8.10
N GLU A 339 -19.64 -7.95 -7.92
CA GLU A 339 -20.88 -7.20 -7.75
C GLU A 339 -21.75 -7.24 -9.01
N ASN A 340 -23.06 -7.32 -8.81
CA ASN A 340 -24.01 -7.27 -9.93
C ASN A 340 -23.87 -5.94 -10.71
N GLY A 341 -23.92 -6.03 -12.04
CA GLY A 341 -23.66 -4.91 -12.94
C GLY A 341 -22.22 -4.86 -13.46
N ALA A 342 -21.30 -5.69 -12.94
CA ALA A 342 -19.98 -5.87 -13.56
C ALA A 342 -20.13 -6.50 -14.95
N THR A 343 -19.43 -5.95 -15.94
CA THR A 343 -19.47 -6.45 -17.33
C THR A 343 -18.30 -7.38 -17.65
N ALA A 344 -17.27 -7.38 -16.82
CA ALA A 344 -16.10 -8.25 -16.98
C ALA A 344 -15.50 -8.61 -15.62
N VAL A 345 -14.82 -9.76 -15.57
CA VAL A 345 -13.78 -10.04 -14.56
C VAL A 345 -12.48 -9.46 -15.10
N ALA A 346 -11.87 -8.54 -14.37
CA ALA A 346 -10.66 -7.86 -14.83
C ALA A 346 -9.48 -8.84 -15.04
N ASP A 347 -8.58 -8.51 -15.97
CA ASP A 347 -7.37 -9.27 -16.20
C ASP A 347 -6.56 -9.37 -14.88
N ASN A 348 -5.96 -10.50 -14.61
CA ASN A 348 -5.13 -10.82 -13.43
C ASN A 348 -5.83 -10.74 -12.06
N LEU A 349 -7.11 -10.42 -11.94
CA LEU A 349 -7.78 -10.03 -10.69
C LEU A 349 -7.56 -11.03 -9.54
N PHE A 350 -7.64 -12.32 -9.79
CA PHE A 350 -7.41 -13.37 -8.81
C PHE A 350 -6.18 -14.24 -9.15
N SER A 351 -5.27 -13.75 -10.00
CA SER A 351 -4.06 -14.50 -10.33
C SER A 351 -3.29 -14.86 -9.06
N ASN A 352 -2.85 -16.12 -8.96
CA ASN A 352 -2.14 -16.68 -7.80
C ASN A 352 -2.93 -16.66 -6.46
N ALA A 353 -4.25 -16.50 -6.50
CA ALA A 353 -5.10 -16.67 -5.32
C ALA A 353 -5.29 -18.16 -5.00
N LYS A 354 -4.23 -18.82 -4.54
CA LYS A 354 -4.15 -20.30 -4.40
C LYS A 354 -5.17 -20.89 -3.43
N ASN A 355 -5.71 -20.09 -2.50
CA ASN A 355 -6.70 -20.53 -1.53
C ASN A 355 -8.15 -20.31 -1.98
N LEU A 356 -8.37 -19.66 -3.13
CA LEU A 356 -9.71 -19.39 -3.67
C LEU A 356 -10.40 -20.70 -4.04
N THR A 357 -11.57 -20.95 -3.43
CA THR A 357 -12.37 -22.15 -3.65
C THR A 357 -13.70 -21.83 -4.33
N LYS A 358 -14.20 -20.60 -4.16
CA LYS A 358 -15.50 -20.19 -4.69
C LYS A 358 -15.45 -18.76 -5.20
N VAL A 359 -16.00 -18.53 -6.37
CA VAL A 359 -16.26 -17.19 -6.92
C VAL A 359 -17.70 -17.10 -7.38
N THR A 360 -18.38 -15.99 -7.04
CA THR A 360 -19.71 -15.66 -7.55
C THR A 360 -19.56 -14.63 -8.67
N ILE A 361 -19.98 -15.01 -9.88
CA ILE A 361 -19.93 -14.17 -11.08
C ILE A 361 -21.38 -13.84 -11.47
N PRO A 362 -21.74 -12.54 -11.55
CA PRO A 362 -23.13 -12.15 -11.84
C PRO A 362 -23.49 -12.33 -13.31
N ASN A 363 -24.81 -12.42 -13.57
CA ASN A 363 -25.35 -12.59 -14.92
C ASN A 363 -25.21 -11.36 -15.85
N THR A 364 -24.41 -10.39 -15.47
CA THR A 364 -24.08 -9.21 -16.29
C THR A 364 -22.70 -9.32 -16.95
N VAL A 365 -21.88 -10.29 -16.52
CA VAL A 365 -20.51 -10.48 -17.01
C VAL A 365 -20.52 -11.08 -18.42
N LYS A 366 -19.84 -10.40 -19.33
CA LYS A 366 -19.65 -10.80 -20.74
C LYS A 366 -18.25 -11.33 -21.03
N LYS A 367 -17.27 -11.01 -20.19
CA LYS A 367 -15.86 -11.34 -20.39
C LYS A 367 -15.21 -11.86 -19.11
N ILE A 368 -14.52 -13.00 -19.20
CA ILE A 368 -13.52 -13.45 -18.19
C ILE A 368 -12.16 -13.03 -18.68
N GLY A 369 -11.49 -12.13 -17.97
CA GLY A 369 -10.23 -11.49 -18.37
C GLY A 369 -9.04 -12.45 -18.42
N SER A 370 -7.97 -12.01 -19.09
CA SER A 370 -6.73 -12.77 -19.21
C SER A 370 -6.12 -13.04 -17.83
N MET A 371 -5.71 -14.30 -17.59
CA MET A 371 -5.09 -14.73 -16.33
C MET A 371 -5.91 -14.40 -15.08
N SER A 372 -7.20 -14.10 -15.20
CA SER A 372 -8.03 -13.64 -14.07
C SER A 372 -8.15 -14.66 -12.93
N PHE A 373 -8.04 -15.94 -13.20
CA PHE A 373 -7.97 -17.05 -12.23
C PHE A 373 -6.72 -17.92 -12.43
N TYR A 374 -5.66 -17.37 -13.01
CA TYR A 374 -4.41 -18.08 -13.22
C TYR A 374 -3.86 -18.57 -11.86
N ASP A 375 -3.46 -19.85 -11.81
CA ASP A 375 -2.89 -20.50 -10.59
C ASP A 375 -3.81 -20.47 -9.35
N CYS A 376 -5.15 -20.41 -9.56
CA CYS A 376 -6.13 -20.64 -8.51
C CYS A 376 -6.26 -22.14 -8.23
N THR A 377 -5.21 -22.74 -7.62
CA THR A 377 -5.03 -24.19 -7.54
C THR A 377 -6.13 -24.93 -6.77
N LYS A 378 -6.86 -24.25 -5.87
CA LYS A 378 -7.98 -24.83 -5.10
C LYS A 378 -9.36 -24.54 -5.68
N LEU A 379 -9.47 -23.76 -6.77
CA LEU A 379 -10.75 -23.46 -7.42
C LEU A 379 -11.22 -24.70 -8.18
N SER A 380 -12.21 -25.40 -7.62
CA SER A 380 -12.70 -26.66 -8.17
C SER A 380 -13.85 -26.50 -9.16
N SER A 381 -14.59 -25.41 -9.08
CA SER A 381 -15.73 -25.13 -9.96
C SER A 381 -16.00 -23.64 -10.06
N VAL A 382 -16.61 -23.24 -11.16
CA VAL A 382 -17.13 -21.90 -11.40
C VAL A 382 -18.41 -22.00 -12.21
N THR A 383 -19.43 -21.23 -11.84
CA THR A 383 -20.62 -21.07 -12.64
C THR A 383 -20.43 -19.86 -13.55
N LEU A 384 -20.43 -20.11 -14.85
CA LEU A 384 -20.33 -19.08 -15.88
C LEU A 384 -21.73 -18.58 -16.28
N PRO A 385 -21.93 -17.25 -16.39
CA PRO A 385 -23.24 -16.71 -16.73
C PRO A 385 -23.59 -16.89 -18.22
N ASN A 386 -24.88 -17.03 -18.54
CA ASN A 386 -25.36 -17.17 -19.91
C ASN A 386 -25.16 -15.92 -20.79
N THR A 387 -24.72 -14.82 -20.23
CA THR A 387 -24.32 -13.58 -20.94
C THR A 387 -22.86 -13.58 -21.38
N LEU A 388 -22.06 -14.57 -20.93
CA LEU A 388 -20.63 -14.65 -21.20
C LEU A 388 -20.35 -14.88 -22.69
N THR A 389 -19.50 -14.02 -23.29
CA THR A 389 -19.13 -14.11 -24.70
C THR A 389 -17.66 -14.50 -24.92
N SER A 390 -16.80 -14.23 -23.95
CA SER A 390 -15.37 -14.54 -24.09
C SER A 390 -14.71 -15.02 -22.81
N ILE A 391 -13.77 -15.98 -22.96
CA ILE A 391 -12.84 -16.45 -21.93
C ILE A 391 -11.44 -16.23 -22.47
N GLU A 392 -10.70 -15.30 -21.88
CA GLU A 392 -9.44 -14.79 -22.41
C GLU A 392 -8.23 -15.72 -22.12
N ILE A 393 -7.05 -15.29 -22.59
CA ILE A 393 -5.80 -16.08 -22.50
C ILE A 393 -5.52 -16.52 -21.06
N SER A 394 -5.28 -17.83 -20.89
CA SER A 394 -4.91 -18.43 -19.61
C SER A 394 -5.84 -18.11 -18.43
N ALA A 395 -7.10 -17.76 -18.69
CA ALA A 395 -8.05 -17.31 -17.68
C ALA A 395 -8.17 -18.28 -16.49
N PHE A 396 -8.23 -19.59 -16.73
CA PHE A 396 -8.28 -20.65 -15.72
C PHE A 396 -7.07 -21.60 -15.80
N LYS A 397 -5.96 -21.17 -16.37
CA LYS A 397 -4.76 -22.01 -16.43
C LYS A 397 -4.25 -22.29 -15.01
N ASN A 398 -3.79 -23.51 -14.75
CA ASN A 398 -3.32 -24.01 -13.46
C ASN A 398 -4.40 -24.08 -12.35
N CYS A 399 -5.69 -24.07 -12.69
CA CYS A 399 -6.76 -24.41 -11.74
C CYS A 399 -6.81 -25.92 -11.54
N GLN A 400 -5.84 -26.49 -10.85
CA GLN A 400 -5.61 -27.95 -10.77
C GLN A 400 -6.76 -28.73 -10.12
N ALA A 401 -7.49 -28.09 -9.18
CA ALA A 401 -8.67 -28.71 -8.55
C ALA A 401 -9.87 -28.80 -9.50
N MET A 402 -9.91 -27.97 -10.56
CA MET A 402 -11.01 -27.97 -11.53
C MET A 402 -10.86 -29.14 -12.49
N LYS A 403 -11.81 -30.07 -12.45
CA LYS A 403 -11.83 -31.27 -13.32
C LYS A 403 -12.80 -31.12 -14.48
N SER A 404 -13.66 -30.15 -14.43
CA SER A 404 -14.60 -29.85 -15.51
C SER A 404 -15.09 -28.42 -15.44
N ILE A 405 -15.61 -27.94 -16.56
CA ILE A 405 -16.26 -26.63 -16.66
C ILE A 405 -17.45 -26.73 -17.63
N THR A 406 -18.55 -26.07 -17.27
CA THR A 406 -19.71 -25.91 -18.16
C THR A 406 -19.61 -24.57 -18.87
N ILE A 407 -19.60 -24.61 -20.19
CA ILE A 407 -19.48 -23.43 -21.05
C ILE A 407 -20.84 -23.07 -21.62
N PRO A 408 -21.33 -21.84 -21.35
CA PRO A 408 -22.58 -21.36 -21.94
C PRO A 408 -22.53 -21.28 -23.48
N LYS A 409 -23.68 -21.42 -24.12
CA LYS A 409 -23.82 -21.33 -25.58
C LYS A 409 -23.42 -19.97 -26.16
N SER A 410 -23.48 -18.94 -25.32
CA SER A 410 -23.14 -17.55 -25.69
C SER A 410 -21.63 -17.30 -25.86
N VAL A 411 -20.75 -18.23 -25.40
CA VAL A 411 -19.30 -18.06 -25.55
C VAL A 411 -18.89 -18.31 -27.00
N THR A 412 -18.32 -17.26 -27.61
CA THR A 412 -17.86 -17.25 -29.00
C THR A 412 -16.37 -17.10 -29.17
N TYR A 413 -15.62 -16.91 -28.04
CA TYR A 413 -14.17 -16.75 -28.06
C TYR A 413 -13.49 -17.41 -26.88
N PHE A 414 -12.40 -18.11 -27.19
CA PHE A 414 -11.42 -18.64 -26.22
C PHE A 414 -10.01 -18.17 -26.54
N GLY A 415 -9.35 -17.58 -25.55
CA GLY A 415 -7.91 -17.34 -25.60
C GLY A 415 -7.09 -18.63 -25.52
N THR A 416 -5.81 -18.54 -25.83
CA THR A 416 -4.88 -19.67 -25.72
C THR A 416 -4.83 -20.16 -24.27
N THR A 417 -4.92 -21.49 -24.06
CA THR A 417 -4.90 -22.15 -22.75
C THR A 417 -5.91 -21.61 -21.73
N ALA A 418 -7.05 -21.11 -22.23
CA ALA A 418 -8.08 -20.45 -21.40
C ALA A 418 -8.62 -21.36 -20.29
N VAL A 419 -8.88 -22.64 -20.58
CA VAL A 419 -9.40 -23.63 -19.62
C VAL A 419 -8.73 -24.99 -19.83
N GLY A 420 -8.67 -25.81 -18.78
CA GLY A 420 -8.23 -27.20 -18.84
C GLY A 420 -6.72 -27.42 -18.95
N TYR A 421 -5.91 -26.43 -18.68
CA TYR A 421 -4.44 -26.51 -18.75
C TYR A 421 -3.76 -26.36 -17.41
N SER A 422 -2.71 -27.15 -17.15
CA SER A 422 -1.75 -26.98 -16.06
C SER A 422 -0.35 -27.33 -16.57
N ASP A 423 0.66 -26.58 -16.16
CA ASP A 423 2.07 -26.78 -16.46
C ASP A 423 2.37 -27.05 -17.96
N GLY A 424 1.67 -26.31 -18.83
CA GLY A 424 1.80 -26.39 -20.28
C GLY A 424 1.11 -27.60 -20.92
N ARG A 425 0.38 -28.42 -20.16
CA ARG A 425 -0.34 -29.62 -20.62
C ARG A 425 -1.82 -29.53 -20.31
N VAL A 426 -2.63 -30.30 -21.02
CA VAL A 426 -4.03 -30.51 -20.65
C VAL A 426 -4.09 -31.26 -19.33
N ILE A 427 -4.95 -30.81 -18.42
CA ILE A 427 -5.20 -31.51 -17.15
C ILE A 427 -5.80 -32.89 -17.47
N ASP A 428 -5.19 -33.95 -16.94
CA ASP A 428 -5.66 -35.30 -17.19
C ASP A 428 -7.11 -35.49 -16.76
N GLY A 429 -7.92 -36.07 -17.66
CA GLY A 429 -9.34 -36.30 -17.45
C GLY A 429 -10.21 -35.03 -17.41
N PHE A 430 -9.69 -33.85 -17.81
CA PHE A 430 -10.50 -32.61 -17.84
C PHE A 430 -11.65 -32.71 -18.85
N ILE A 431 -12.83 -32.26 -18.44
CA ILE A 431 -14.04 -32.33 -19.26
C ILE A 431 -14.62 -30.91 -19.48
N ILE A 432 -14.88 -30.58 -20.73
CA ILE A 432 -15.70 -29.42 -21.09
C ILE A 432 -17.12 -29.90 -21.36
N TYR A 433 -18.08 -29.43 -20.57
CA TYR A 433 -19.50 -29.55 -20.86
C TYR A 433 -19.96 -28.33 -21.67
N GLY A 434 -20.70 -28.54 -22.73
CA GLY A 434 -21.17 -27.47 -23.58
C GLY A 434 -22.18 -27.96 -24.63
N TYR A 435 -22.55 -27.10 -25.57
CA TYR A 435 -23.54 -27.42 -26.61
C TYR A 435 -22.85 -27.82 -27.92
N LYS A 436 -23.44 -28.70 -28.68
CA LYS A 436 -22.95 -29.11 -30.01
C LYS A 436 -22.90 -27.90 -30.93
N ASN A 437 -21.92 -27.91 -31.86
CA ASN A 437 -21.75 -26.88 -32.88
C ASN A 437 -21.46 -25.47 -32.29
N THR A 438 -20.85 -25.39 -31.08
CA THR A 438 -20.45 -24.15 -30.46
C THR A 438 -18.93 -24.04 -30.40
N GLU A 439 -18.43 -22.83 -30.11
CA GLU A 439 -16.97 -22.60 -29.92
C GLU A 439 -16.40 -23.44 -28.78
N ALA A 440 -17.18 -23.80 -27.77
CA ALA A 440 -16.79 -24.72 -26.70
C ALA A 440 -16.36 -26.10 -27.25
N GLN A 441 -17.11 -26.65 -28.21
CA GLN A 441 -16.75 -27.90 -28.88
C GLN A 441 -15.51 -27.74 -29.76
N THR A 442 -15.42 -26.64 -30.53
CA THR A 442 -14.28 -26.30 -31.37
C THR A 442 -13.00 -26.19 -30.54
N TYR A 443 -13.04 -25.46 -29.43
CA TYR A 443 -11.92 -25.31 -28.50
C TYR A 443 -11.51 -26.66 -27.89
N ALA A 444 -12.46 -27.46 -27.43
CA ALA A 444 -12.17 -28.77 -26.86
C ALA A 444 -11.49 -29.71 -27.87
N THR A 445 -12.02 -29.77 -29.11
CA THR A 445 -11.47 -30.62 -30.19
C THR A 445 -10.06 -30.17 -30.57
N LYS A 446 -9.84 -28.88 -30.79
CA LYS A 446 -8.53 -28.31 -31.14
C LYS A 446 -7.48 -28.61 -30.09
N ASN A 447 -7.84 -28.59 -28.83
CA ASN A 447 -6.93 -28.76 -27.69
C ASN A 447 -6.88 -30.20 -27.15
N LYS A 448 -7.57 -31.17 -27.79
CA LYS A 448 -7.67 -32.56 -27.38
C LYS A 448 -8.21 -32.74 -25.95
N ILE A 449 -9.16 -31.90 -25.57
CA ILE A 449 -9.86 -31.98 -24.28
C ILE A 449 -11.15 -32.75 -24.48
N THR A 450 -11.52 -33.59 -23.52
CA THR A 450 -12.80 -34.34 -23.58
C THR A 450 -13.98 -33.38 -23.58
N PHE A 451 -14.85 -33.48 -24.60
CA PHE A 451 -16.08 -32.73 -24.71
C PHE A 451 -17.28 -33.62 -24.41
N LYS A 452 -18.18 -33.13 -23.56
CA LYS A 452 -19.49 -33.76 -23.30
C LYS A 452 -20.60 -32.80 -23.65
N ALA A 453 -21.42 -33.19 -24.63
CA ALA A 453 -22.54 -32.37 -25.08
C ALA A 453 -23.64 -32.33 -24.02
N LEU A 454 -24.10 -31.13 -23.72
CA LEU A 454 -25.34 -30.90 -23.00
C LEU A 454 -26.51 -31.05 -23.97
N GLN A 455 -27.63 -31.55 -23.47
CA GLN A 455 -28.88 -31.49 -24.21
C GLN A 455 -29.43 -30.06 -24.14
N GLU A 456 -29.94 -29.55 -25.25
CA GLU A 456 -30.73 -28.32 -25.17
C GLU A 456 -32.00 -28.66 -24.36
N GLU A 457 -32.32 -27.84 -23.37
CA GLU A 457 -33.67 -27.88 -22.81
C GLU A 457 -34.65 -27.53 -23.93
N THR A 458 -35.27 -28.54 -24.47
CA THR A 458 -36.39 -28.34 -25.36
C THR A 458 -37.57 -27.99 -24.48
N VAL A 459 -37.84 -26.71 -24.32
CA VAL A 459 -39.14 -26.30 -23.77
C VAL A 459 -40.21 -26.80 -24.77
N PRO A 460 -41.15 -27.61 -24.32
CA PRO A 460 -42.17 -28.12 -25.20
C PRO A 460 -42.89 -26.97 -25.91
N VAL A 461 -43.18 -27.17 -27.18
CA VAL A 461 -43.98 -26.20 -27.94
C VAL A 461 -45.33 -26.06 -27.25
N GLY A 462 -45.65 -24.84 -26.83
CA GLY A 462 -46.86 -24.55 -26.06
C GLY A 462 -46.64 -24.28 -24.57
N ASP A 463 -45.45 -24.62 -23.98
CA ASP A 463 -45.11 -24.24 -22.62
C ASP A 463 -44.50 -22.81 -22.63
N ILE A 464 -45.37 -21.82 -22.51
CA ILE A 464 -45.02 -20.41 -22.70
C ILE A 464 -44.52 -19.77 -21.39
N ASN A 465 -45.11 -20.16 -20.26
CA ASN A 465 -44.76 -19.69 -18.94
C ASN A 465 -43.47 -20.37 -18.39
N ASN A 466 -43.04 -21.45 -19.07
CA ASN A 466 -41.85 -22.24 -18.77
C ASN A 466 -41.91 -22.92 -17.38
N ASP A 467 -43.09 -23.46 -17.04
CA ASP A 467 -43.32 -24.20 -15.80
C ASP A 467 -43.20 -25.74 -15.99
N GLY A 468 -42.91 -26.18 -17.22
CA GLY A 468 -42.71 -27.59 -17.59
C GLY A 468 -44.00 -28.32 -17.92
N LYS A 469 -45.12 -27.62 -18.01
CA LYS A 469 -46.44 -28.17 -18.43
C LYS A 469 -46.93 -27.40 -19.62
N ILE A 470 -47.89 -28.01 -20.33
CA ILE A 470 -48.65 -27.32 -21.36
C ILE A 470 -50.10 -27.37 -20.92
N ASP A 471 -50.63 -26.27 -20.39
CA ASP A 471 -51.98 -26.21 -19.87
C ASP A 471 -52.65 -24.83 -20.12
N VAL A 472 -53.81 -24.62 -19.53
CA VAL A 472 -54.60 -23.39 -19.71
C VAL A 472 -53.84 -22.13 -19.26
N SER A 473 -52.84 -22.29 -18.37
CA SER A 473 -52.05 -21.15 -17.93
C SER A 473 -51.18 -20.58 -19.06
N ASP A 474 -50.69 -21.43 -19.98
CA ASP A 474 -49.91 -21.00 -21.15
C ASP A 474 -50.77 -20.26 -22.15
N VAL A 475 -52.00 -20.76 -22.37
CA VAL A 475 -53.01 -20.08 -23.21
C VAL A 475 -53.26 -18.66 -22.67
N THR A 476 -53.48 -18.56 -21.35
CA THR A 476 -53.71 -17.27 -20.68
C THR A 476 -52.49 -16.37 -20.81
N TYR A 477 -51.29 -16.93 -20.62
CA TYR A 477 -50.02 -16.17 -20.71
C TYR A 477 -49.85 -15.56 -22.11
N LEU A 478 -50.07 -16.35 -23.18
CA LEU A 478 -49.98 -15.88 -24.56
C LEU A 478 -51.05 -14.85 -24.90
N GLN A 479 -52.28 -15.05 -24.45
CA GLN A 479 -53.36 -14.07 -24.66
C GLN A 479 -53.04 -12.72 -23.99
N MET A 480 -52.52 -12.74 -22.78
CA MET A 480 -52.12 -11.52 -22.06
C MET A 480 -50.95 -10.82 -22.74
N TYR A 481 -49.96 -11.56 -23.25
CA TYR A 481 -48.89 -11.00 -24.08
C TYR A 481 -49.43 -10.33 -25.34
N LEU A 482 -50.29 -11.02 -26.11
CA LEU A 482 -50.89 -10.52 -27.35
C LEU A 482 -51.80 -9.30 -27.11
N SER A 483 -52.40 -9.18 -25.93
CA SER A 483 -53.17 -8.00 -25.53
C SER A 483 -52.30 -6.77 -25.20
N GLY A 484 -50.97 -6.90 -25.23
CA GLY A 484 -50.06 -5.81 -24.91
C GLY A 484 -49.82 -5.60 -23.41
N ASN A 485 -50.15 -6.56 -22.55
CA ASN A 485 -49.89 -6.48 -21.13
C ASN A 485 -48.39 -6.62 -20.85
N SER A 486 -47.74 -5.53 -20.44
CA SER A 486 -46.28 -5.44 -20.21
C SER A 486 -45.73 -6.36 -19.10
N SER A 487 -46.59 -6.92 -18.25
CA SER A 487 -46.23 -7.90 -17.25
C SER A 487 -45.93 -9.29 -17.81
N TYR A 488 -46.34 -9.56 -19.05
CA TYR A 488 -46.16 -10.85 -19.72
C TYR A 488 -45.14 -10.69 -20.85
N VAL A 489 -44.02 -11.41 -20.77
CA VAL A 489 -42.93 -11.33 -21.74
C VAL A 489 -42.59 -12.71 -22.26
N ILE A 490 -42.67 -12.92 -23.57
CA ILE A 490 -42.30 -14.19 -24.19
C ILE A 490 -40.79 -14.39 -24.05
N LYS A 491 -40.39 -15.35 -23.24
CA LYS A 491 -38.98 -15.73 -23.03
C LYS A 491 -38.48 -16.74 -24.05
N ASN A 492 -39.38 -17.57 -24.57
CA ASN A 492 -39.10 -18.59 -25.58
C ASN A 492 -40.04 -18.44 -26.77
N THR A 493 -39.57 -17.79 -27.81
CA THR A 493 -40.36 -17.56 -29.04
C THR A 493 -40.72 -18.85 -29.79
N LYS A 494 -39.89 -19.91 -29.67
CA LYS A 494 -40.19 -21.22 -30.28
C LYS A 494 -41.30 -21.97 -29.56
N ALA A 495 -41.42 -21.79 -28.26
CA ALA A 495 -42.55 -22.37 -27.51
C ALA A 495 -43.86 -21.61 -27.81
N ALA A 496 -43.75 -20.31 -28.05
CA ALA A 496 -44.88 -19.42 -28.31
C ALA A 496 -45.37 -19.48 -29.75
N ASP A 497 -44.49 -19.71 -30.73
CA ASP A 497 -44.83 -20.02 -32.13
C ASP A 497 -45.22 -21.51 -32.23
N ALA A 498 -46.40 -21.82 -31.72
CA ALA A 498 -46.85 -23.18 -31.55
C ALA A 498 -47.26 -23.86 -32.87
N ASN A 499 -47.61 -23.07 -33.88
CA ASN A 499 -47.93 -23.56 -35.22
C ASN A 499 -46.69 -23.61 -36.15
N GLY A 500 -45.56 -22.96 -35.78
CA GLY A 500 -44.29 -22.99 -36.50
C GLY A 500 -44.25 -22.09 -37.74
N ASP A 501 -45.11 -21.07 -37.83
CA ASP A 501 -45.18 -20.18 -39.00
C ASP A 501 -44.24 -18.95 -38.91
N GLY A 502 -43.50 -18.81 -37.80
CA GLY A 502 -42.55 -17.74 -37.55
C GLY A 502 -43.18 -16.47 -37.00
N LYS A 503 -44.44 -16.45 -36.67
CA LYS A 503 -45.16 -15.36 -36.01
C LYS A 503 -45.64 -15.81 -34.64
N ILE A 504 -45.95 -14.87 -33.80
CA ILE A 504 -46.60 -15.13 -32.50
C ILE A 504 -47.89 -14.35 -32.50
N ASP A 505 -49.01 -15.08 -32.74
CA ASP A 505 -50.33 -14.48 -32.87
C ASP A 505 -51.44 -15.40 -32.33
N VAL A 506 -52.68 -15.07 -32.63
CA VAL A 506 -53.87 -15.81 -32.16
C VAL A 506 -53.95 -17.25 -32.69
N ALA A 507 -53.25 -17.53 -33.81
CA ALA A 507 -53.19 -18.89 -34.35
C ALA A 507 -52.45 -19.85 -33.43
N ASP A 508 -51.43 -19.34 -32.73
CA ASP A 508 -50.66 -20.11 -31.74
C ASP A 508 -51.49 -20.41 -30.50
N VAL A 509 -52.31 -19.45 -30.05
CA VAL A 509 -53.25 -19.68 -28.95
C VAL A 509 -54.14 -20.86 -29.27
N THR A 510 -54.69 -20.89 -30.48
CA THR A 510 -55.55 -21.98 -30.96
C THR A 510 -54.81 -23.31 -31.04
N LYS A 511 -53.58 -23.28 -31.51
CA LYS A 511 -52.73 -24.48 -31.58
C LYS A 511 -52.43 -25.06 -30.19
N ILE A 512 -52.11 -24.21 -29.20
CA ILE A 512 -51.86 -24.64 -27.82
C ILE A 512 -53.14 -25.23 -27.21
N GLN A 513 -54.28 -24.60 -27.41
CA GLN A 513 -55.56 -25.17 -26.99
C GLN A 513 -55.83 -26.56 -27.60
N THR A 514 -55.42 -26.76 -28.86
CA THR A 514 -55.53 -28.08 -29.52
C THR A 514 -54.61 -29.10 -28.91
N ILE A 515 -53.37 -28.70 -28.54
CA ILE A 515 -52.37 -29.55 -27.85
C ILE A 515 -52.91 -29.97 -26.48
N ILE A 516 -53.50 -29.06 -25.71
CA ILE A 516 -54.10 -29.35 -24.40
C ILE A 516 -55.29 -30.31 -24.48
N ALA A 517 -56.08 -30.23 -25.59
CA ALA A 517 -57.25 -31.04 -25.78
C ALA A 517 -57.01 -32.45 -26.37
N SER A 518 -55.77 -32.71 -26.85
CA SER A 518 -55.30 -33.98 -27.39
C SER A 518 -54.71 -34.91 -26.37
#